data_4d79f65aa6e558a8ef8688d8a8b889e1
#
_entry.id   4d79f65aa6e558a8ef8688d8a8b889e1
#
_cell.length_a   1.000
_cell.length_b   1.000
_cell.length_c   1.000
_cell.angle_alpha   90.00
_cell.angle_beta   90.00
_cell.angle_gamma   90.00
#
_symmetry.space_group_name_H-M   'P 1'
#
loop_
_entity.id
_entity.type
_entity.pdbx_description
1 polymer ?
#
loop_
_entity_poly.entity_id
_entity_poly.type
_entity_poly.pdbx_seq_one_letter_code
_entity_poly.pdbx_strand_id
1 'polypeptide(L)'
;MELSKLSPVEGSTHVGKRKGRGHGSGNGKTGGRGHKGQKARSGGKVRAGFEGGQMPLARRVPKRGFNNIYAKPLTAINVAALNRFEDGAVVDAAALIEAGIISSCPYGLKVLSNGTLTKKITVKAAAFSESAKEKIEQAGGKAEVV
;
A
#
# COMPACT_ATOMS: atom_id res chain seq x y z
N MET A 1 27.91 16.27 1.95
CA MET A 1 26.59 16.29 2.59
C MET A 1 26.76 16.96 3.95
N GLU A 2 26.08 18.07 4.21
CA GLU A 2 26.16 18.76 5.50
C GLU A 2 25.14 18.19 6.46
N LEU A 3 25.60 17.67 7.61
CA LEU A 3 24.74 17.06 8.62
C LEU A 3 23.69 18.03 9.18
N SER A 4 24.00 19.32 9.22
CA SER A 4 23.07 20.38 9.66
C SER A 4 21.85 20.56 8.75
N LYS A 5 21.91 20.09 7.52
CA LYS A 5 20.81 20.16 6.53
C LYS A 5 19.94 18.91 6.48
N LEU A 6 20.28 17.89 7.28
CA LEU A 6 19.45 16.69 7.36
C LEU A 6 18.17 17.00 8.12
N SER A 7 17.05 16.86 7.47
CA SER A 7 15.71 16.97 8.06
C SER A 7 14.92 15.71 7.78
N PRO A 8 14.04 15.27 8.69
CA PRO A 8 13.14 14.17 8.41
C PRO A 8 12.22 14.53 7.25
N VAL A 9 11.74 13.50 6.54
CA VAL A 9 10.76 13.69 5.45
C VAL A 9 9.52 14.39 6.00
N GLU A 10 8.98 15.33 5.24
CA GLU A 10 7.79 16.09 5.62
C GLU A 10 6.62 15.13 5.97
N GLY A 11 5.97 15.38 7.11
CA GLY A 11 4.91 14.52 7.64
C GLY A 11 5.36 13.29 8.43
N SER A 12 6.67 12.97 8.49
CA SER A 12 7.19 11.83 9.26
C SER A 12 7.27 12.10 10.76
N THR A 13 7.27 13.38 11.17
CA THR A 13 7.32 13.79 12.57
C THR A 13 6.03 14.49 12.98
N HIS A 14 5.55 14.19 14.18
CA HIS A 14 4.41 14.87 14.79
C HIS A 14 4.80 15.57 16.07
N VAL A 15 4.23 16.75 16.28
CA VAL A 15 4.38 17.45 17.56
C VAL A 15 3.73 16.63 18.66
N GLY A 16 4.49 16.32 19.71
CA GLY A 16 4.02 15.51 20.86
C GLY A 16 2.86 16.20 21.59
N LYS A 17 1.67 15.60 21.53
CA LYS A 17 0.47 16.10 22.22
C LYS A 17 0.47 15.65 23.69
N ARG A 18 0.82 16.55 24.61
CA ARG A 18 0.76 16.28 26.05
C ARG A 18 -0.69 16.33 26.54
N LYS A 19 -1.11 15.31 27.31
CA LYS A 19 -2.46 15.21 27.88
C LYS A 19 -2.43 15.46 29.39
N GLY A 20 -3.53 15.94 29.96
CA GLY A 20 -3.68 16.19 31.41
C GLY A 20 -2.79 17.34 31.92
N ARG A 21 -2.54 18.38 31.11
CA ARG A 21 -1.71 19.54 31.46
C ARG A 21 -2.50 20.86 31.38
N GLY A 22 -3.59 20.93 32.15
CA GLY A 22 -4.43 22.13 32.26
C GLY A 22 -5.58 22.17 31.24
N HIS A 23 -6.57 22.99 31.55
CA HIS A 23 -7.79 23.10 30.74
C HIS A 23 -7.56 23.81 29.41
N GLY A 24 -6.63 24.78 29.35
CA GLY A 24 -6.30 25.53 28.12
C GLY A 24 -5.73 24.68 26.98
N SER A 25 -5.19 23.48 27.28
CA SER A 25 -4.68 22.56 26.27
C SER A 25 -5.77 21.79 25.50
N GLY A 26 -7.05 21.91 25.89
CA GLY A 26 -8.16 21.10 25.37
C GLY A 26 -8.14 19.62 25.78
N ASN A 27 -7.06 19.15 26.39
CA ASN A 27 -6.91 17.77 26.89
C ASN A 27 -6.59 17.73 28.38
N GLY A 28 -7.12 18.70 29.15
CA GLY A 28 -7.06 18.72 30.60
C GLY A 28 -7.90 17.60 31.22
N LYS A 29 -8.03 17.61 32.54
CA LYS A 29 -8.86 16.68 33.38
C LYS A 29 -8.89 15.22 32.90
N THR A 30 -9.62 14.90 31.83
CA THR A 30 -9.84 13.53 31.33
C THR A 30 -8.88 13.11 30.20
N GLY A 31 -8.00 13.99 29.73
CA GLY A 31 -7.02 13.69 28.69
C GLY A 31 -7.62 13.32 27.32
N GLY A 32 -8.87 13.74 27.06
CA GLY A 32 -9.59 13.42 25.82
C GLY A 32 -10.24 12.03 25.81
N ARG A 33 -10.26 11.31 26.96
CA ARG A 33 -10.92 9.99 27.06
C ARG A 33 -12.38 10.05 27.51
N GLY A 34 -12.88 11.25 27.87
CA GLY A 34 -14.20 11.43 28.45
C GLY A 34 -14.24 11.00 29.92
N HIS A 35 -15.42 10.84 30.47
CA HIS A 35 -15.61 10.36 31.84
C HIS A 35 -15.50 8.83 31.91
N LYS A 36 -16.33 8.17 32.67
CA LYS A 36 -16.35 6.73 32.90
C LYS A 36 -16.47 5.91 31.59
N GLY A 37 -16.08 4.66 31.60
CA GLY A 37 -16.20 3.72 30.50
C GLY A 37 -14.96 2.84 30.31
N GLN A 38 -15.11 1.73 29.62
CA GLN A 38 -14.05 0.76 29.41
C GLN A 38 -12.85 1.35 28.69
N LYS A 39 -13.08 2.17 27.67
CA LYS A 39 -12.01 2.82 26.89
C LYS A 39 -11.29 3.94 27.62
N ALA A 40 -11.84 4.44 28.76
CA ALA A 40 -11.22 5.49 29.54
C ALA A 40 -10.18 4.97 30.53
N ARG A 41 -10.09 3.66 30.76
CA ARG A 41 -9.17 3.01 31.71
C ARG A 41 -7.82 2.70 31.05
N SER A 42 -6.79 2.49 31.88
CA SER A 42 -5.51 1.98 31.41
C SER A 42 -5.71 0.56 30.86
N GLY A 43 -5.12 0.27 29.71
CA GLY A 43 -5.27 -1.04 29.04
C GLY A 43 -6.67 -1.36 28.51
N GLY A 44 -7.64 -0.48 28.65
CA GLY A 44 -9.02 -0.67 28.25
C GLY A 44 -9.25 -0.69 26.73
N LYS A 45 -8.53 -1.56 26.02
CA LYS A 45 -8.79 -1.81 24.60
C LYS A 45 -9.91 -2.80 24.40
N VAL A 46 -10.76 -2.52 23.44
CA VAL A 46 -11.81 -3.42 22.98
C VAL A 46 -11.35 -3.99 21.63
N ARG A 47 -11.49 -5.30 21.42
CA ARG A 47 -11.18 -5.96 20.15
C ARG A 47 -12.00 -5.36 19.01
N ALA A 48 -11.49 -5.38 17.80
CA ALA A 48 -12.22 -4.98 16.61
C ALA A 48 -13.50 -5.84 16.46
N GLY A 49 -14.60 -5.19 16.05
CA GLY A 49 -15.87 -5.88 15.85
C GLY A 49 -16.61 -6.30 17.15
N PHE A 50 -16.19 -5.84 18.34
CA PHE A 50 -16.93 -6.09 19.59
C PHE A 50 -18.15 -5.18 19.67
N GLU A 51 -19.32 -5.76 19.87
CA GLU A 51 -20.63 -5.11 19.88
C GLU A 51 -21.29 -5.13 21.29
N GLY A 52 -20.51 -4.89 22.34
CA GLY A 52 -21.05 -4.77 23.70
C GLY A 52 -21.62 -6.06 24.31
N GLY A 53 -21.31 -7.22 23.77
CA GLY A 53 -21.87 -8.52 24.20
C GLY A 53 -22.89 -9.07 23.21
N GLN A 54 -23.41 -8.25 22.29
CA GLN A 54 -24.21 -8.72 21.16
C GLN A 54 -23.34 -9.56 20.20
N MET A 55 -23.95 -10.57 19.56
CA MET A 55 -23.24 -11.39 18.56
C MET A 55 -22.71 -10.49 17.42
N PRO A 56 -21.39 -10.50 17.13
CA PRO A 56 -20.79 -9.68 16.11
C PRO A 56 -21.41 -9.92 14.73
N LEU A 57 -21.51 -8.88 13.89
CA LEU A 57 -22.10 -8.93 12.56
C LEU A 57 -21.52 -10.07 11.72
N ALA A 58 -20.21 -10.27 11.76
CA ALA A 58 -19.53 -11.34 11.05
C ALA A 58 -20.04 -12.76 11.40
N ARG A 59 -20.59 -12.95 12.60
CA ARG A 59 -21.18 -14.23 13.03
C ARG A 59 -22.67 -14.32 12.75
N ARG A 60 -23.37 -13.20 12.59
CA ARG A 60 -24.81 -13.15 12.27
C ARG A 60 -25.08 -13.38 10.79
N VAL A 61 -24.13 -12.95 9.93
CA VAL A 61 -24.27 -13.08 8.48
C VAL A 61 -23.99 -14.52 8.04
N PRO A 62 -24.78 -15.12 7.13
CA PRO A 62 -24.50 -16.44 6.57
C PRO A 62 -23.13 -16.49 5.92
N LYS A 63 -22.37 -17.55 6.14
CA LYS A 63 -21.12 -17.81 5.45
C LYS A 63 -21.38 -18.04 3.97
N ARG A 64 -20.59 -17.43 3.10
CA ARG A 64 -20.68 -17.65 1.66
C ARG A 64 -19.30 -17.60 1.02
N GLY A 65 -19.20 -18.17 -0.18
CA GLY A 65 -17.97 -18.19 -0.95
C GLY A 65 -17.02 -19.31 -0.52
N PHE A 66 -15.96 -19.44 -1.28
CA PHE A 66 -14.85 -20.36 -1.05
C PHE A 66 -13.55 -19.74 -1.57
N ASN A 67 -12.42 -20.18 -1.05
CA ASN A 67 -11.11 -19.82 -1.57
C ASN A 67 -10.62 -20.92 -2.50
N ASN A 68 -10.28 -20.57 -3.74
CA ASN A 68 -9.63 -21.49 -4.66
C ASN A 68 -8.17 -21.67 -4.24
N ILE A 69 -7.82 -22.83 -3.67
CA ILE A 69 -6.46 -23.15 -3.23
C ILE A 69 -5.47 -23.33 -4.40
N TYR A 70 -5.97 -23.56 -5.60
CA TYR A 70 -5.17 -23.70 -6.84
C TYR A 70 -5.03 -22.37 -7.60
N ALA A 71 -5.48 -21.28 -7.04
CA ALA A 71 -5.35 -19.96 -7.67
C ALA A 71 -3.85 -19.60 -7.84
N LYS A 72 -3.50 -19.14 -9.04
CA LYS A 72 -2.17 -18.64 -9.39
C LYS A 72 -2.26 -17.14 -9.69
N PRO A 73 -2.33 -16.27 -8.68
CA PRO A 73 -2.45 -14.83 -8.89
C PRO A 73 -1.15 -14.27 -9.48
N LEU A 74 -1.28 -13.51 -10.57
CA LEU A 74 -0.16 -12.77 -11.13
C LEU A 74 0.16 -11.55 -10.25
N THR A 75 1.45 -11.26 -10.10
CA THR A 75 1.91 -10.05 -9.42
C THR A 75 1.65 -8.84 -10.30
N ALA A 76 0.79 -7.92 -9.85
CA ALA A 76 0.41 -6.75 -10.63
C ALA A 76 1.32 -5.56 -10.34
N ILE A 77 1.80 -4.88 -11.39
CA ILE A 77 2.51 -3.60 -11.31
C ILE A 77 1.84 -2.57 -12.21
N ASN A 78 2.02 -1.30 -11.90
CA ASN A 78 1.52 -0.20 -12.71
C ASN A 78 2.62 0.36 -13.63
N VAL A 79 2.20 0.89 -14.78
CA VAL A 79 3.11 1.53 -15.75
C VAL A 79 3.94 2.65 -15.12
N ALA A 80 3.38 3.40 -14.16
CA ALA A 80 4.11 4.44 -13.44
C ALA A 80 5.39 3.94 -12.74
N ALA A 81 5.39 2.71 -12.23
CA ALA A 81 6.55 2.13 -11.55
C ALA A 81 7.74 1.89 -12.50
N LEU A 82 7.47 1.71 -13.78
CA LEU A 82 8.47 1.47 -14.82
C LEU A 82 9.33 2.71 -15.12
N ASN A 83 8.87 3.92 -14.77
CA ASN A 83 9.67 5.16 -14.94
C ASN A 83 10.94 5.19 -14.07
N ARG A 84 11.12 4.25 -13.15
CA ARG A 84 12.34 4.14 -12.33
C ARG A 84 13.52 3.56 -13.12
N PHE A 85 13.27 2.88 -14.23
CA PHE A 85 14.30 2.32 -15.10
C PHE A 85 14.81 3.35 -16.09
N GLU A 86 15.96 3.07 -16.70
CA GLU A 86 16.56 3.91 -17.73
C GLU A 86 15.93 3.66 -19.11
N ASP A 87 16.09 4.61 -20.02
CA ASP A 87 15.64 4.46 -21.40
C ASP A 87 16.38 3.30 -22.08
N GLY A 88 15.63 2.46 -22.80
CA GLY A 88 16.19 1.30 -23.50
C GLY A 88 16.36 0.06 -22.62
N ALA A 89 16.09 0.12 -21.32
CA ALA A 89 16.21 -1.01 -20.44
C ALA A 89 15.22 -2.14 -20.78
N VAL A 90 15.65 -3.38 -20.55
CA VAL A 90 14.79 -4.56 -20.59
C VAL A 90 14.34 -4.86 -19.15
N VAL A 91 13.05 -4.77 -18.91
CA VAL A 91 12.46 -4.95 -17.59
C VAL A 91 11.74 -6.29 -17.53
N ASP A 92 12.28 -7.20 -16.76
CA ASP A 92 11.70 -8.49 -16.42
C ASP A 92 11.35 -8.56 -14.93
N ALA A 93 10.84 -9.71 -14.45
CA ALA A 93 10.51 -9.90 -13.05
C ALA A 93 11.74 -9.80 -12.13
N ALA A 94 12.93 -10.23 -12.60
CA ALA A 94 14.18 -10.17 -11.85
C ALA A 94 14.63 -8.71 -11.63
N ALA A 95 14.63 -7.91 -12.67
CA ALA A 95 14.98 -6.48 -12.61
C ALA A 95 14.03 -5.70 -11.66
N LEU A 96 12.75 -6.06 -11.61
CA LEU A 96 11.78 -5.46 -10.69
C LEU A 96 12.03 -5.82 -9.22
N ILE A 97 12.51 -7.04 -8.94
CA ILE A 97 12.90 -7.48 -7.60
C ILE A 97 14.18 -6.75 -7.16
N GLU A 98 15.19 -6.67 -8.03
CA GLU A 98 16.45 -5.94 -7.76
C GLU A 98 16.20 -4.45 -7.51
N ALA A 99 15.31 -3.84 -8.27
CA ALA A 99 14.88 -2.44 -8.06
C ALA A 99 14.01 -2.24 -6.81
N GLY A 100 13.62 -3.31 -6.11
CA GLY A 100 12.78 -3.27 -4.91
C GLY A 100 11.35 -2.78 -5.18
N ILE A 101 10.86 -2.91 -6.41
CA ILE A 101 9.47 -2.54 -6.78
C ILE A 101 8.49 -3.63 -6.34
N ILE A 102 8.91 -4.89 -6.46
CA ILE A 102 8.18 -6.06 -5.99
C ILE A 102 9.08 -6.92 -5.09
N SER A 103 8.49 -7.60 -4.13
CA SER A 103 9.22 -8.49 -3.22
C SER A 103 9.36 -9.92 -3.77
N SER A 104 8.38 -10.38 -4.55
CA SER A 104 8.37 -11.72 -5.14
C SER A 104 7.41 -11.80 -6.32
N CYS A 105 7.64 -12.73 -7.23
CA CYS A 105 6.81 -12.95 -8.41
C CYS A 105 6.66 -14.46 -8.71
N PRO A 106 5.92 -15.22 -7.88
CA PRO A 106 5.88 -16.69 -7.98
C PRO A 106 5.15 -17.23 -9.21
N TYR A 107 4.15 -16.52 -9.72
CA TYR A 107 3.28 -16.99 -10.81
C TYR A 107 3.32 -16.12 -12.07
N GLY A 108 4.22 -15.14 -12.11
CA GLY A 108 4.39 -14.23 -13.24
C GLY A 108 3.89 -12.81 -12.98
N LEU A 109 4.28 -11.94 -13.87
CA LEU A 109 4.05 -10.51 -13.81
C LEU A 109 2.87 -10.11 -14.67
N LYS A 110 2.03 -9.18 -14.17
CA LYS A 110 0.99 -8.49 -14.96
C LYS A 110 1.17 -6.99 -14.90
N VAL A 111 1.21 -6.34 -16.05
CA VAL A 111 1.35 -4.87 -16.14
C VAL A 111 -0.01 -4.22 -16.33
N LEU A 112 -0.31 -3.24 -15.48
CA LEU A 112 -1.55 -2.46 -15.46
C LEU A 112 -1.26 -1.01 -15.87
N SER A 113 -2.28 -0.32 -16.39
CA SER A 113 -2.16 0.98 -17.05
C SER A 113 -2.13 2.21 -16.14
N ASN A 114 -2.13 2.07 -14.81
CA ASN A 114 -2.20 3.24 -13.94
C ASN A 114 -0.92 4.08 -14.02
N GLY A 115 -1.10 5.39 -14.21
CA GLY A 115 -0.03 6.37 -14.43
C GLY A 115 0.34 6.57 -15.89
N THR A 116 1.42 7.33 -16.11
CA THR A 116 1.99 7.63 -17.43
C THR A 116 3.40 7.06 -17.53
N LEU A 117 3.76 6.58 -18.71
CA LEU A 117 5.12 6.16 -19.05
C LEU A 117 5.78 7.24 -19.90
N THR A 118 6.95 7.69 -19.49
CA THR A 118 7.74 8.72 -20.22
C THR A 118 8.97 8.16 -20.89
N LYS A 119 9.31 6.90 -20.62
CA LYS A 119 10.54 6.25 -21.04
C LYS A 119 10.28 5.14 -22.05
N LYS A 120 11.24 4.94 -22.95
CA LYS A 120 11.21 3.85 -23.94
C LYS A 120 11.84 2.62 -23.33
N ILE A 121 11.04 1.64 -22.95
CA ILE A 121 11.50 0.42 -22.29
C ILE A 121 10.88 -0.82 -22.94
N THR A 122 11.61 -1.93 -22.90
CA THR A 122 11.09 -3.25 -23.29
C THR A 122 10.68 -4.01 -22.05
N VAL A 123 9.39 -4.36 -21.93
CA VAL A 123 8.84 -5.02 -20.74
C VAL A 123 8.49 -6.46 -21.07
N LYS A 124 9.04 -7.41 -20.30
CA LYS A 124 8.74 -8.84 -20.38
C LYS A 124 7.83 -9.26 -19.23
N ALA A 125 6.60 -9.67 -19.56
CA ALA A 125 5.62 -10.05 -18.53
C ALA A 125 4.71 -11.16 -19.04
N ALA A 126 4.10 -11.94 -18.11
CA ALA A 126 3.14 -12.99 -18.42
C ALA A 126 1.81 -12.43 -18.96
N ALA A 127 1.44 -11.21 -18.60
CA ALA A 127 0.22 -10.56 -19.08
C ALA A 127 0.32 -9.03 -19.03
N PHE A 128 -0.42 -8.38 -19.94
CA PHE A 128 -0.63 -6.93 -19.98
C PHE A 128 -2.13 -6.63 -20.01
N SER A 129 -2.55 -5.50 -19.44
CA SER A 129 -3.86 -4.94 -19.79
C SER A 129 -3.75 -4.24 -21.16
N GLU A 130 -4.83 -4.22 -21.93
CA GLU A 130 -4.86 -3.56 -23.24
C GLU A 130 -4.37 -2.12 -23.16
N SER A 131 -4.92 -1.34 -22.26
CA SER A 131 -4.51 0.03 -22.02
C SER A 131 -3.07 0.21 -21.50
N ALA A 132 -2.45 -0.81 -20.88
CA ALA A 132 -1.03 -0.76 -20.53
C ALA A 132 -0.15 -0.99 -21.74
N LYS A 133 -0.53 -1.93 -22.62
CA LYS A 133 0.16 -2.21 -23.85
C LYS A 133 0.19 -0.98 -24.76
N GLU A 134 -0.96 -0.33 -24.95
CA GLU A 134 -1.06 0.92 -25.71
C GLU A 134 -0.14 2.02 -25.16
N LYS A 135 -0.10 2.22 -23.85
CA LYS A 135 0.77 3.22 -23.22
C LYS A 135 2.27 2.93 -23.39
N ILE A 136 2.66 1.65 -23.34
CA ILE A 136 4.05 1.25 -23.59
C ILE A 136 4.43 1.50 -25.06
N GLU A 137 3.55 1.14 -25.99
CA GLU A 137 3.76 1.35 -27.43
C GLU A 137 3.77 2.86 -27.79
N GLN A 138 2.88 3.67 -27.21
CA GLN A 138 2.85 5.13 -27.36
C GLN A 138 4.13 5.81 -26.87
N ALA A 139 4.73 5.30 -25.78
CA ALA A 139 6.01 5.76 -25.29
C ALA A 139 7.21 5.29 -26.17
N GLY A 140 6.95 4.47 -27.20
CA GLY A 140 7.99 3.91 -28.09
C GLY A 140 8.70 2.70 -27.49
N GLY A 141 8.14 2.07 -26.47
CA GLY A 141 8.62 0.83 -25.87
C GLY A 141 8.03 -0.42 -26.55
N LYS A 142 8.41 -1.60 -26.04
CA LYS A 142 7.87 -2.90 -26.48
C LYS A 142 7.29 -3.68 -25.31
N ALA A 143 6.16 -4.34 -25.54
CA ALA A 143 5.54 -5.28 -24.59
C ALA A 143 5.70 -6.70 -25.12
N GLU A 144 6.48 -7.53 -24.44
CA GLU A 144 6.74 -8.92 -24.79
C GLU A 144 6.05 -9.84 -23.79
N VAL A 145 5.25 -10.77 -24.27
CA VAL A 145 4.58 -11.79 -23.43
C VAL A 145 5.50 -13.02 -23.34
N VAL A 146 5.79 -13.45 -22.11
CA VAL A 146 6.71 -14.58 -21.79
C VAL A 146 5.97 -15.66 -21.01
#